data_f0bc9e78d1ce01b97b94563b7c799a5c
#
_entry.id   f0bc9e78d1ce01b97b94563b7c799a5c
#
_cell.length_a   1.000
_cell.length_b   1.000
_cell.length_c   1.000
_cell.angle_alpha   90.00
_cell.angle_beta   90.00
_cell.angle_gamma   90.00
#
_symmetry.space_group_name_H-M   'P 1'
#
loop_
_entity.id
_entity.type
_entity.pdbx_description
1 polymer ?
#
loop_
_entity_poly.entity_id
_entity_poly.type
_entity_poly.pdbx_seq_one_letter_code
_entity_poly.pdbx_strand_id
1 'polypeptide(L)'
;MTRLLIRTTIAVILAAPIGWAVWASLQPIDRIFTESIAATTDAAPKAQWENYRLAMTRLPMWRFILNSLLITSAAVVGTVLSASMAAYSFTRHDWRGRRIWLGFAFIAMMLPTQMLIIPQFLIFQHLGWVNTYKPLIVPAW
;
A
#
# COMPACT_ATOMS: atom_id res chain seq x y z
N MET A 1 35.49 1.39 -5.88
CA MET A 1 35.01 2.49 -5.03
C MET A 1 33.77 3.18 -5.60
N THR A 2 33.75 3.59 -6.85
CA THR A 2 32.62 4.33 -7.49
C THR A 2 31.27 3.60 -7.41
N ARG A 3 31.23 2.29 -7.66
CA ARG A 3 30.00 1.50 -7.56
C ARG A 3 29.44 1.41 -6.14
N LEU A 4 30.31 1.39 -5.14
CA LEU A 4 29.88 1.38 -3.73
C LEU A 4 29.29 2.74 -3.35
N LEU A 5 29.96 3.83 -3.71
CA LEU A 5 29.46 5.20 -3.49
C LEU A 5 28.10 5.42 -4.13
N ILE A 6 27.90 5.02 -5.38
CA ILE A 6 26.61 5.13 -6.07
C ILE A 6 25.51 4.34 -5.32
N ARG A 7 25.80 3.10 -4.92
CA ARG A 7 24.82 2.27 -4.19
C ARG A 7 24.45 2.88 -2.84
N THR A 8 25.43 3.37 -2.08
CA THR A 8 25.16 4.01 -0.79
C THR A 8 24.38 5.31 -0.94
N THR A 9 24.71 6.14 -1.93
CA THR A 9 23.97 7.38 -2.21
C THR A 9 22.50 7.08 -2.56
N ILE A 10 22.25 6.12 -3.45
CA ILE A 10 20.89 5.71 -3.79
C ILE A 10 20.15 5.18 -2.55
N ALA A 11 20.79 4.34 -1.74
CA ALA A 11 20.18 3.80 -0.53
C ALA A 11 19.80 4.92 0.47
N VAL A 12 20.67 5.91 0.65
CA VAL A 12 20.40 7.07 1.53
C VAL A 12 19.22 7.90 0.99
N ILE A 13 19.20 8.18 -0.31
CA ILE A 13 18.10 8.94 -0.94
C ILE A 13 16.77 8.20 -0.78
N LEU A 14 16.76 6.87 -0.99
CA LEU A 14 15.55 6.05 -0.83
C LEU A 14 15.11 5.91 0.63
N ALA A 15 16.05 5.95 1.58
CA ALA A 15 15.75 5.88 3.01
C ALA A 15 15.35 7.24 3.61
N ALA A 16 15.69 8.35 2.98
CA ALA A 16 15.43 9.70 3.49
C ALA A 16 13.94 9.96 3.84
N PRO A 17 12.94 9.59 3.00
CA PRO A 17 11.53 9.77 3.35
C PRO A 17 11.11 8.98 4.60
N ILE A 18 11.67 7.78 4.80
CA ILE A 18 11.39 6.95 5.98
C ILE A 18 12.00 7.61 7.22
N GLY A 19 13.26 8.05 7.12
CA GLY A 19 13.91 8.81 8.19
C GLY A 19 13.15 10.07 8.58
N TRP A 20 12.67 10.81 7.57
CA TRP A 20 11.82 11.98 7.79
C TRP A 20 10.51 11.62 8.51
N ALA A 21 9.83 10.56 8.10
CA ALA A 21 8.58 10.13 8.72
C ALA A 21 8.78 9.74 10.20
N VAL A 22 9.86 9.03 10.52
CA VAL A 22 10.23 8.69 11.91
C VAL A 22 10.53 9.94 12.71
N TRP A 23 11.30 10.88 12.15
CA TRP A 23 11.59 12.14 12.82
C TRP A 23 10.31 12.97 13.05
N ALA A 24 9.46 13.12 12.04
CA ALA A 24 8.20 13.84 12.14
C ALA A 24 7.24 13.23 13.17
N SER A 25 7.21 11.90 13.31
CA SER A 25 6.35 11.22 14.29
C SER A 25 6.69 11.55 15.75
N LEU A 26 7.91 12.01 16.00
CA LEU A 26 8.40 12.43 17.32
C LEU A 26 8.24 13.93 17.58
N GLN A 27 7.69 14.69 16.63
CA GLN A 27 7.48 16.12 16.79
C GLN A 27 6.14 16.45 17.43
N PRO A 28 6.02 17.62 18.12
CA PRO A 28 4.74 18.16 18.53
C PRO A 28 3.85 18.43 17.32
N ILE A 29 2.55 18.19 17.46
CA ILE A 29 1.58 18.33 16.36
C ILE A 29 1.56 19.77 15.82
N ASP A 30 1.75 20.74 16.70
CA ASP A 30 1.75 22.17 16.37
C ASP A 30 2.87 22.55 15.39
N ARG A 31 3.97 21.82 15.39
CA ARG A 31 5.12 22.06 14.49
C ARG A 31 4.98 21.39 13.13
N ILE A 32 4.23 20.30 13.05
CA ILE A 32 4.05 19.57 11.80
C ILE A 32 3.18 20.35 10.81
N PHE A 33 2.19 21.10 11.33
CA PHE A 33 1.21 21.84 10.52
C PHE A 33 1.50 23.34 10.44
N THR A 34 2.43 23.85 11.22
CA THR A 34 2.85 25.25 11.11
C THR A 34 3.99 25.33 10.08
N GLU A 35 3.70 25.85 8.90
CA GLU A 35 4.65 26.00 7.76
C GLU A 35 5.85 26.91 8.05
N SER A 36 6.10 27.30 9.26
CA SER A 36 7.18 28.19 9.61
C SER A 36 8.47 27.40 9.79
N ILE A 37 9.26 27.31 8.72
CA ILE A 37 10.68 26.92 8.75
C ILE A 37 11.47 27.75 9.78
N ALA A 38 10.96 28.93 10.16
CA ALA A 38 11.52 29.82 11.18
C ALA A 38 11.40 29.30 12.62
N ALA A 39 10.50 28.33 12.89
CA ALA A 39 10.32 27.77 14.24
C ALA A 39 11.35 26.65 14.58
N THR A 40 12.28 26.37 13.69
CA THR A 40 13.34 25.37 13.93
C THR A 40 14.53 25.90 14.70
N THR A 41 14.54 27.19 15.06
CA THR A 41 15.70 27.85 15.68
C THR A 41 15.73 27.79 17.20
N ASP A 42 14.60 27.50 17.87
CA ASP A 42 14.58 27.38 19.31
C ASP A 42 14.59 25.95 19.80
N ALA A 43 15.62 25.60 20.52
CA ALA A 43 15.90 24.35 21.26
C ALA A 43 15.41 23.07 20.58
N ALA A 44 16.31 22.17 20.27
CA ALA A 44 15.98 20.84 19.72
C ALA A 44 14.78 20.23 20.45
N PRO A 45 13.65 19.97 19.80
CA PRO A 45 12.47 19.49 20.48
C PRO A 45 12.77 18.14 21.12
N LYS A 46 12.44 18.01 22.40
CA LYS A 46 12.51 16.71 23.07
C LYS A 46 11.61 15.74 22.31
N ALA A 47 12.17 14.60 21.89
CA ALA A 47 11.43 13.57 21.21
C ALA A 47 10.17 13.17 22.00
N GLN A 48 8.99 13.32 21.39
CA GLN A 48 7.72 13.08 22.05
C GLN A 48 7.27 11.61 21.84
N TRP A 49 7.85 10.71 22.62
CA TRP A 49 7.43 9.30 22.65
C TRP A 49 5.96 9.13 23.08
N GLU A 50 5.42 10.13 23.76
CA GLU A 50 4.03 10.18 24.18
C GLU A 50 3.05 10.09 22.99
N ASN A 51 3.44 10.56 21.80
CA ASN A 51 2.62 10.45 20.59
C ASN A 51 2.25 9.00 20.29
N TYR A 52 3.18 8.06 20.47
CA TYR A 52 2.92 6.63 20.26
C TYR A 52 1.97 6.07 21.31
N ARG A 53 2.14 6.48 22.58
CA ARG A 53 1.25 6.06 23.66
C ARG A 53 -0.18 6.57 23.42
N LEU A 54 -0.33 7.84 23.02
CA LEU A 54 -1.62 8.45 22.70
C LEU A 54 -2.28 7.76 21.50
N ALA A 55 -1.53 7.46 20.46
CA ALA A 55 -2.04 6.73 19.29
C ALA A 55 -2.60 5.35 19.70
N MET A 56 -1.87 4.61 20.53
CA MET A 56 -2.29 3.27 20.96
C MET A 56 -3.47 3.29 21.94
N THR A 57 -3.61 4.36 22.73
CA THR A 57 -4.66 4.44 23.77
C THR A 57 -5.93 5.13 23.30
N ARG A 58 -5.81 6.14 22.44
CA ARG A 58 -6.96 6.93 21.94
C ARG A 58 -7.60 6.36 20.69
N LEU A 59 -6.84 5.62 19.90
CA LEU A 59 -7.32 4.99 18.68
C LEU A 59 -7.29 3.46 18.82
N PRO A 60 -8.22 2.74 18.20
CA PRO A 60 -8.20 1.28 18.20
C PRO A 60 -7.12 0.74 17.24
N MET A 61 -5.85 1.17 17.42
CA MET A 61 -4.72 0.90 16.52
C MET A 61 -4.52 -0.60 16.32
N TRP A 62 -4.67 -1.40 17.38
CA TRP A 62 -4.55 -2.85 17.29
C TRP A 62 -5.57 -3.46 16.30
N ARG A 63 -6.81 -2.96 16.34
CA ARG A 63 -7.83 -3.38 15.38
C ARG A 63 -7.48 -2.99 13.96
N PHE A 64 -6.93 -1.80 13.74
CA PHE A 64 -6.50 -1.37 12.40
C PHE A 64 -5.35 -2.22 11.87
N ILE A 65 -4.37 -2.54 12.72
CA ILE A 65 -3.23 -3.42 12.38
C ILE A 65 -3.74 -4.82 11.99
N LEU A 66 -4.60 -5.42 12.82
CA LEU A 66 -5.16 -6.73 12.54
C LEU A 66 -6.00 -6.76 11.26
N ASN A 67 -6.85 -5.74 11.04
CA ASN A 67 -7.64 -5.63 9.81
C ASN A 67 -6.73 -5.52 8.57
N SER A 68 -5.71 -4.67 8.64
CA SER A 68 -4.75 -4.52 7.55
C SER A 68 -4.00 -5.83 7.27
N LEU A 69 -3.56 -6.51 8.33
CA LEU A 69 -2.86 -7.80 8.20
C LEU A 69 -3.76 -8.87 7.58
N LEU A 70 -5.01 -8.97 8.03
CA LEU A 70 -5.99 -9.93 7.51
C LEU A 70 -6.29 -9.65 6.03
N ILE A 71 -6.63 -8.41 5.70
CA ILE A 71 -6.98 -8.04 4.32
C ILE A 71 -5.80 -8.26 3.39
N THR A 72 -4.62 -7.76 3.77
CA THR A 72 -3.42 -7.87 2.93
C THR A 72 -3.00 -9.33 2.75
N SER A 73 -2.97 -10.13 3.81
CA SER A 73 -2.59 -11.54 3.69
C SER A 73 -3.56 -12.33 2.82
N ALA A 74 -4.87 -12.14 2.99
CA ALA A 74 -5.87 -12.80 2.17
C ALA A 74 -5.79 -12.37 0.70
N ALA A 75 -5.62 -11.07 0.43
CA ALA A 75 -5.44 -10.55 -0.92
C ALA A 75 -4.17 -11.10 -1.58
N VAL A 76 -3.03 -11.07 -0.88
CA VAL A 76 -1.74 -11.56 -1.39
C VAL A 76 -1.80 -13.06 -1.71
N VAL A 77 -2.35 -13.88 -0.81
CA VAL A 77 -2.49 -15.32 -1.04
C VAL A 77 -3.33 -15.58 -2.31
N GLY A 78 -4.48 -14.93 -2.43
CA GLY A 78 -5.33 -15.07 -3.60
C GLY A 78 -4.66 -14.61 -4.89
N THR A 79 -4.03 -13.43 -4.87
CA THR A 79 -3.29 -12.90 -6.03
C THR A 79 -2.17 -13.84 -6.47
N VAL A 80 -1.36 -14.34 -5.53
CA VAL A 80 -0.24 -15.25 -5.85
C VAL A 80 -0.75 -16.55 -6.43
N LEU A 81 -1.80 -17.12 -5.85
CA LEU A 81 -2.38 -18.37 -6.36
C LEU A 81 -2.97 -18.19 -7.77
N SER A 82 -3.83 -17.20 -7.96
CA SER A 82 -4.46 -16.94 -9.27
C SER A 82 -3.44 -16.60 -10.35
N ALA A 83 -2.48 -15.73 -10.05
CA ALA A 83 -1.41 -15.35 -10.97
C ALA A 83 -0.51 -16.54 -11.31
N SER A 84 -0.16 -17.39 -10.33
CA SER A 84 0.65 -18.59 -10.56
C SER A 84 -0.08 -19.60 -11.43
N MET A 85 -1.37 -19.81 -11.20
CA MET A 85 -2.20 -20.70 -12.03
C MET A 85 -2.32 -20.17 -13.46
N ALA A 86 -2.58 -18.88 -13.62
CA ALA A 86 -2.64 -18.24 -14.93
C ALA A 86 -1.29 -18.34 -15.67
N ALA A 87 -0.19 -17.97 -15.01
CA ALA A 87 1.15 -18.04 -15.56
C ALA A 87 1.51 -19.48 -15.99
N TYR A 88 1.20 -20.46 -15.15
CA TYR A 88 1.42 -21.87 -15.47
C TYR A 88 0.64 -22.31 -16.71
N SER A 89 -0.66 -21.97 -16.78
CA SER A 89 -1.51 -22.28 -17.93
C SER A 89 -0.98 -21.64 -19.21
N PHE A 90 -0.55 -20.38 -19.16
CA PHE A 90 -0.03 -19.67 -20.32
C PHE A 90 1.40 -20.06 -20.73
N THR A 91 2.18 -20.69 -19.87
CA THR A 91 3.58 -21.04 -20.19
C THR A 91 3.79 -22.51 -20.48
N ARG A 92 3.09 -23.40 -19.79
CA ARG A 92 3.34 -24.86 -19.83
C ARG A 92 2.41 -25.63 -20.76
N HIS A 93 1.27 -25.07 -21.13
CA HIS A 93 0.30 -25.78 -21.95
C HIS A 93 0.04 -25.04 -23.26
N ASP A 94 0.10 -25.79 -24.38
CA ASP A 94 -0.31 -25.28 -25.68
C ASP A 94 -1.78 -25.62 -25.90
N TRP A 95 -2.66 -24.62 -25.75
CA TRP A 95 -4.09 -24.76 -25.97
C TRP A 95 -4.63 -23.73 -26.97
N ARG A 96 -5.73 -24.06 -27.61
CA ARG A 96 -6.38 -23.21 -28.61
C ARG A 96 -6.88 -21.92 -27.95
N GLY A 97 -6.50 -20.77 -28.51
CA GLY A 97 -6.90 -19.46 -27.97
C GLY A 97 -5.94 -18.83 -26.95
N ARG A 98 -4.88 -19.50 -26.52
CA ARG A 98 -3.88 -18.99 -25.56
C ARG A 98 -3.42 -17.56 -25.87
N ARG A 99 -3.07 -17.28 -27.15
CA ARG A 99 -2.61 -15.94 -27.57
C ARG A 99 -3.71 -14.89 -27.48
N ILE A 100 -4.95 -15.27 -27.77
CA ILE A 100 -6.11 -14.37 -27.71
C ILE A 100 -6.39 -13.98 -26.27
N TRP A 101 -6.45 -14.95 -25.35
CA TRP A 101 -6.67 -14.69 -23.93
C TRP A 101 -5.53 -13.91 -23.28
N LEU A 102 -4.29 -14.19 -23.67
CA LEU A 102 -3.15 -13.38 -23.24
C LEU A 102 -3.28 -11.93 -23.72
N GLY A 103 -3.72 -11.73 -24.96
CA GLY A 103 -4.01 -10.40 -25.51
C GLY A 103 -5.08 -9.67 -24.71
N PHE A 104 -6.19 -10.34 -24.34
CA PHE A 104 -7.22 -9.77 -23.48
C PHE A 104 -6.68 -9.38 -22.10
N ALA A 105 -5.81 -10.20 -21.50
CA ALA A 105 -5.19 -9.86 -20.22
C ALA A 105 -4.34 -8.58 -20.34
N PHE A 106 -3.56 -8.42 -21.40
CA PHE A 106 -2.81 -7.18 -21.63
C PHE A 106 -3.72 -5.96 -21.86
N ILE A 107 -4.79 -6.12 -22.64
CA ILE A 107 -5.76 -5.03 -22.85
C ILE A 107 -6.41 -4.64 -21.51
N ALA A 108 -6.78 -5.60 -20.68
CA ALA A 108 -7.35 -5.34 -19.36
C ALA A 108 -6.39 -4.55 -18.45
N MET A 109 -5.09 -4.83 -18.51
CA MET A 109 -4.07 -4.08 -17.76
C MET A 109 -3.89 -2.64 -18.25
N MET A 110 -4.26 -2.33 -19.49
CA MET A 110 -4.21 -0.96 -20.02
C MET A 110 -5.38 -0.10 -19.53
N LEU A 111 -6.43 -0.69 -19.00
CA LEU A 111 -7.55 0.07 -18.44
C LEU A 111 -7.13 0.73 -17.12
N PRO A 112 -7.25 2.05 -16.99
CA PRO A 112 -6.94 2.73 -15.74
C PRO A 112 -7.94 2.30 -14.66
N THR A 113 -7.40 1.82 -13.54
CA THR A 113 -8.19 1.32 -12.39
C THR A 113 -9.21 2.35 -11.90
N GLN A 114 -8.89 3.64 -12.05
CA GLN A 114 -9.75 4.76 -11.64
C GLN A 114 -11.10 4.76 -12.37
N MET A 115 -11.15 4.30 -13.62
CA MET A 115 -12.42 4.22 -14.39
C MET A 115 -13.33 3.11 -13.86
N LEU A 116 -12.77 2.11 -13.19
CA LEU A 116 -13.52 0.96 -12.70
C LEU A 116 -14.09 1.18 -11.29
N ILE A 117 -13.71 2.23 -10.57
CA ILE A 117 -14.13 2.47 -9.19
C ILE A 117 -15.64 2.56 -9.06
N ILE A 118 -16.30 3.37 -9.91
CA ILE A 118 -17.76 3.57 -9.85
C ILE A 118 -18.52 2.28 -10.23
N PRO A 119 -18.24 1.62 -11.37
CA PRO A 119 -18.87 0.35 -11.70
C PRO A 119 -18.66 -0.73 -10.64
N GLN A 120 -17.45 -0.87 -10.09
CA GLN A 120 -17.16 -1.83 -9.02
C GLN A 120 -17.97 -1.54 -7.76
N PHE A 121 -18.08 -0.27 -7.36
CA PHE A 121 -18.88 0.11 -6.20
C PHE A 121 -20.35 -0.29 -6.38
N LEU A 122 -20.95 -0.03 -7.54
CA LEU A 122 -22.33 -0.42 -7.83
C LEU A 122 -22.54 -1.95 -7.77
N ILE A 123 -21.58 -2.72 -8.31
CA ILE A 123 -21.60 -4.19 -8.21
C ILE A 123 -21.55 -4.62 -6.74
N PHE A 124 -20.64 -4.06 -5.94
CA PHE A 124 -20.50 -4.42 -4.54
C PHE A 124 -21.72 -4.02 -3.71
N GLN A 125 -22.36 -2.90 -4.06
CA GLN A 125 -23.62 -2.48 -3.45
C GLN A 125 -24.73 -3.48 -3.75
N HIS A 126 -24.91 -3.88 -5.01
CA HIS A 126 -25.89 -4.88 -5.42
C HIS A 126 -25.66 -6.25 -4.74
N LEU A 127 -24.39 -6.64 -4.54
CA LEU A 127 -24.02 -7.89 -3.88
C LEU A 127 -24.13 -7.81 -2.34
N GLY A 128 -24.47 -6.63 -1.78
CA GLY A 128 -24.50 -6.42 -0.33
C GLY A 128 -23.12 -6.51 0.33
N TRP A 129 -22.05 -6.22 -0.39
CA TRP A 129 -20.68 -6.31 0.10
C TRP A 129 -20.18 -5.02 0.74
N VAL A 130 -20.92 -3.93 0.65
CA VAL A 130 -20.57 -2.66 1.29
C VAL A 130 -20.43 -2.85 2.80
N ASN A 131 -19.43 -2.23 3.42
CA ASN A 131 -19.04 -2.38 4.82
C ASN A 131 -18.55 -3.78 5.21
N THR A 132 -18.05 -4.57 4.26
CA THR A 132 -17.41 -5.87 4.53
C THR A 132 -15.97 -5.85 3.98
N TYR A 133 -15.19 -6.90 4.29
CA TYR A 133 -13.84 -7.07 3.73
C TYR A 133 -13.83 -7.62 2.29
N LYS A 134 -14.97 -8.12 1.80
CA LYS A 134 -15.07 -8.77 0.48
C LYS A 134 -14.61 -7.88 -0.68
N PRO A 135 -15.02 -6.59 -0.76
CA PRO A 135 -14.57 -5.70 -1.83
C PRO A 135 -13.07 -5.45 -1.87
N LEU A 136 -12.39 -5.63 -0.73
CA LEU A 136 -10.95 -5.41 -0.60
C LEU A 136 -10.12 -6.67 -0.92
N ILE A 137 -10.72 -7.85 -0.79
CA ILE A 137 -10.04 -9.14 -0.91
C ILE A 137 -10.35 -9.79 -2.27
N VAL A 138 -11.63 -9.92 -2.59
CA VAL A 138 -12.06 -10.74 -3.75
C VAL A 138 -11.57 -10.21 -5.11
N PRO A 139 -11.58 -8.89 -5.39
CA PRO A 139 -11.08 -8.39 -6.66
C PRO A 139 -9.56 -8.53 -6.87
N ALA A 140 -8.83 -8.81 -5.80
CA ALA A 140 -7.39 -9.07 -5.87
C ALA A 140 -7.04 -10.50 -6.34
N TRP A 141 -8.03 -11.38 -6.39
CA TRP A 141 -7.88 -12.78 -6.81
C TRP A 141 -8.11 -12.92 -8.32
#